data_7d4642b46d4cd7e3e5abea17452e8c31
#
_entry.id   7d4642b46d4cd7e3e5abea17452e8c31
#
_cell.length_a   1.000
_cell.length_b   1.000
_cell.length_c   1.000
_cell.angle_alpha   90.00
_cell.angle_beta   90.00
_cell.angle_gamma   90.00
#
_symmetry.space_group_name_H-M   'P 1'
#
loop_
_entity.id
_entity.type
_entity.pdbx_description
1 polymer ?
#
loop_
_entity_poly.entity_id
_entity_poly.type
_entity_poly.pdbx_seq_one_letter_code
_entity_poly.pdbx_strand_id
1 'polypeptide(L)'
;MSRELYLTALGSGSSGNAFAVHCGSDVILVDAGFSCKELKKRLTVSGIDPENVRAVLLTHEHSDHLSGCRVFCDTFQIPLYAAGQVADRLARQEKALPARVFEFEPGSTFPVAGFEISPFPVQHDAVDPVGFVIARGSARIGMATDLGKINALARARLKNCDALVLESNYDLTMLMNSQRRLQLKRRINGEFGHLDNRAAAAALEELIGDRTRAVVLVHVSSECNTYDLVKNTGMEVLQKLRRHDILLEVARQHEPLSSFSLIC
;
A
#
# COMPACT_ATOMS: atom_id res chain seq x y z
N MET A 1 -22.43 0.63 -16.37
CA MET A 1 -21.45 0.14 -15.38
C MET A 1 -20.48 1.27 -15.14
N SER A 2 -20.12 1.58 -13.90
CA SER A 2 -19.13 2.62 -13.58
C SER A 2 -17.81 2.31 -14.31
N ARG A 3 -17.26 3.32 -14.98
CA ARG A 3 -15.93 3.25 -15.63
C ARG A 3 -14.84 3.85 -14.73
N GLU A 4 -15.16 4.06 -13.46
CA GLU A 4 -14.25 4.71 -12.52
C GLU A 4 -13.60 3.69 -11.60
N LEU A 5 -12.29 3.74 -11.50
CA LEU A 5 -11.49 3.01 -10.55
C LEU A 5 -11.27 3.91 -9.33
N TYR A 6 -11.59 3.42 -8.15
CA TYR A 6 -11.45 4.16 -6.90
C TYR A 6 -10.33 3.57 -6.05
N LEU A 7 -9.63 4.43 -5.34
CA LEU A 7 -8.69 4.09 -4.29
C LEU A 7 -9.11 4.75 -2.98
N THR A 8 -9.08 3.97 -1.90
CA THR A 8 -9.37 4.41 -0.54
C THR A 8 -8.32 3.85 0.40
N ALA A 9 -7.51 4.70 1.04
CA ALA A 9 -6.68 4.26 2.14
C ALA A 9 -7.56 4.11 3.39
N LEU A 10 -7.84 2.89 3.80
CA LEU A 10 -8.62 2.59 5.01
C LEU A 10 -7.84 2.92 6.28
N GLY A 11 -6.53 3.03 6.17
CA GLY A 11 -5.58 3.47 7.19
C GLY A 11 -4.20 2.93 6.89
N SER A 12 -3.16 3.68 7.30
CA SER A 12 -1.78 3.30 7.05
C SER A 12 -0.82 3.81 8.13
N GLY A 13 0.09 2.93 8.56
CA GLY A 13 1.13 3.17 9.56
C GLY A 13 1.50 1.89 10.31
N SER A 14 2.41 1.98 11.27
CA SER A 14 3.00 0.83 11.97
C SER A 14 2.03 -0.01 12.82
N SER A 15 0.76 0.38 12.93
CA SER A 15 -0.27 -0.36 13.69
C SER A 15 -1.34 -0.99 12.81
N GLY A 16 -1.22 -0.86 11.49
CA GLY A 16 -2.11 -1.49 10.52
C GLY A 16 -2.14 -0.72 9.20
N ASN A 17 -2.15 -1.47 8.12
CA ASN A 17 -2.25 -1.00 6.75
C ASN A 17 -3.39 -1.73 6.04
N ALA A 18 -4.24 -1.01 5.34
CA ALA A 18 -5.26 -1.57 4.48
C ALA A 18 -5.70 -0.52 3.46
N PHE A 19 -5.85 -0.96 2.20
CA PHE A 19 -6.30 -0.12 1.10
C PHE A 19 -7.40 -0.85 0.34
N ALA A 20 -8.45 -0.14 -0.03
CA ALA A 20 -9.50 -0.67 -0.89
C ALA A 20 -9.34 -0.09 -2.29
N VAL A 21 -9.30 -0.95 -3.30
CA VAL A 21 -9.38 -0.60 -4.72
C VAL A 21 -10.69 -1.16 -5.25
N HIS A 22 -11.53 -0.32 -5.83
CA HIS A 22 -12.85 -0.77 -6.25
C HIS A 22 -13.35 -0.11 -7.53
N CYS A 23 -14.22 -0.84 -8.25
CA CYS A 23 -14.92 -0.35 -9.42
C CYS A 23 -16.33 -0.94 -9.42
N GLY A 24 -17.34 -0.08 -9.26
CA GLY A 24 -18.71 -0.54 -9.00
C GLY A 24 -18.78 -1.34 -7.69
N SER A 25 -19.34 -2.54 -7.74
CA SER A 25 -19.44 -3.48 -6.61
C SER A 25 -18.24 -4.43 -6.45
N ASP A 26 -17.25 -4.37 -7.33
CA ASP A 26 -16.06 -5.19 -7.19
C ASP A 26 -15.02 -4.45 -6.36
N VAL A 27 -14.67 -4.99 -5.22
CA VAL A 27 -13.71 -4.43 -4.26
C VAL A 27 -12.60 -5.45 -4.03
N ILE A 28 -11.35 -5.01 -4.06
CA ILE A 28 -10.21 -5.78 -3.56
C ILE A 28 -9.52 -4.98 -2.45
N LEU A 29 -9.02 -5.68 -1.44
CA LEU A 29 -8.15 -5.08 -0.43
C LEU A 29 -6.69 -5.36 -0.77
N VAL A 30 -5.84 -4.38 -0.54
CA VAL A 30 -4.40 -4.57 -0.43
C VAL A 30 -4.08 -4.44 1.05
N ASP A 31 -3.59 -5.53 1.63
CA ASP A 31 -3.37 -5.75 3.05
C ASP A 31 -4.65 -5.68 3.92
N ALA A 32 -4.57 -6.32 5.08
CA ALA A 32 -5.62 -6.35 6.08
C ALA A 32 -5.01 -6.32 7.49
N GLY A 33 -4.24 -5.28 7.77
CA GLY A 33 -3.47 -5.13 9.02
C GLY A 33 -4.30 -4.73 10.24
N PHE A 34 -5.60 -4.44 10.06
CA PHE A 34 -6.53 -4.17 11.16
C PHE A 34 -7.39 -5.40 11.48
N SER A 35 -7.94 -5.46 12.69
CA SER A 35 -8.90 -6.51 13.03
C SER A 35 -10.10 -6.53 12.06
N CYS A 36 -10.73 -7.68 11.87
CA CYS A 36 -11.92 -7.83 11.01
C CYS A 36 -13.01 -6.81 11.39
N LYS A 37 -13.25 -6.59 12.69
CA LYS A 37 -14.21 -5.59 13.18
C LYS A 37 -13.84 -4.17 12.72
N GLU A 38 -12.57 -3.81 12.82
CA GLU A 38 -12.11 -2.48 12.44
C GLU A 38 -12.11 -2.30 10.91
N LEU A 39 -11.73 -3.34 10.14
CA LEU A 39 -11.82 -3.32 8.68
C LEU A 39 -13.27 -3.10 8.20
N LYS A 40 -14.22 -3.83 8.78
CA LYS A 40 -15.66 -3.64 8.49
C LYS A 40 -16.09 -2.21 8.74
N LYS A 41 -15.75 -1.68 9.92
CA LYS A 41 -16.08 -0.30 10.28
C LYS A 41 -15.50 0.71 9.29
N ARG A 42 -14.21 0.58 8.93
CA ARG A 42 -13.52 1.50 8.01
C ARG A 42 -14.08 1.44 6.60
N LEU A 43 -14.38 0.25 6.09
CA LEU A 43 -15.07 0.07 4.80
C LEU A 43 -16.42 0.78 4.82
N THR A 44 -17.26 0.51 5.83
CA THR A 44 -18.59 1.12 5.94
C THR A 44 -18.54 2.65 6.04
N VAL A 45 -17.63 3.19 6.85
CA VAL A 45 -17.43 4.66 6.97
C VAL A 45 -16.98 5.27 5.64
N SER A 46 -16.22 4.52 4.84
CA SER A 46 -15.81 4.93 3.49
C SER A 46 -16.89 4.72 2.41
N GLY A 47 -18.10 4.30 2.79
CA GLY A 47 -19.18 4.02 1.83
C GLY A 47 -19.02 2.72 1.04
N ILE A 48 -18.11 1.84 1.47
CA ILE A 48 -17.82 0.56 0.83
C ILE A 48 -18.51 -0.55 1.65
N ASP A 49 -19.38 -1.32 1.00
CA ASP A 49 -20.01 -2.49 1.63
C ASP A 49 -18.95 -3.60 1.76
N PRO A 50 -18.66 -4.10 2.99
CA PRO A 50 -17.72 -5.21 3.18
C PRO A 50 -18.07 -6.49 2.42
N GLU A 51 -19.37 -6.74 2.14
CA GLU A 51 -19.83 -7.89 1.37
C GLU A 51 -19.42 -7.82 -0.13
N ASN A 52 -19.01 -6.65 -0.60
CA ASN A 52 -18.52 -6.44 -1.95
C ASN A 52 -17.01 -6.74 -2.09
N VAL A 53 -16.30 -7.02 -1.00
CA VAL A 53 -14.89 -7.42 -1.06
C VAL A 53 -14.78 -8.82 -1.68
N ARG A 54 -13.97 -8.94 -2.71
CA ARG A 54 -13.80 -10.19 -3.50
C ARG A 54 -12.50 -10.92 -3.17
N ALA A 55 -11.49 -10.20 -2.68
CA ALA A 55 -10.19 -10.76 -2.35
C ALA A 55 -9.37 -9.82 -1.45
N VAL A 56 -8.38 -10.39 -0.78
CA VAL A 56 -7.28 -9.67 -0.14
C VAL A 56 -5.99 -10.00 -0.88
N LEU A 57 -5.21 -8.99 -1.28
CA LEU A 57 -3.86 -9.12 -1.80
C LEU A 57 -2.88 -8.79 -0.67
N LEU A 58 -1.97 -9.66 -0.35
CA LEU A 58 -1.00 -9.45 0.72
C LEU A 58 0.34 -9.00 0.13
N THR A 59 0.88 -7.89 0.63
CA THR A 59 2.20 -7.38 0.23
C THR A 59 3.32 -8.20 0.87
N HIS A 60 3.22 -8.50 2.17
CA HIS A 60 4.18 -9.29 2.94
C HIS A 60 3.59 -9.72 4.30
N GLU A 61 4.33 -10.54 5.06
CA GLU A 61 3.83 -11.21 6.25
C GLU A 61 3.94 -10.43 7.57
N HIS A 62 4.33 -9.17 7.59
CA HIS A 62 4.37 -8.40 8.83
C HIS A 62 2.97 -8.20 9.43
N SER A 63 2.91 -8.13 10.76
CA SER A 63 1.64 -8.14 11.50
C SER A 63 0.74 -6.96 11.16
N ASP A 64 1.29 -5.80 10.91
CA ASP A 64 0.57 -4.59 10.52
C ASP A 64 0.00 -4.62 9.09
N HIS A 65 0.27 -5.69 8.32
CA HIS A 65 -0.33 -5.99 7.02
C HIS A 65 -1.25 -7.22 7.06
N LEU A 66 -0.99 -8.15 7.97
CA LEU A 66 -1.60 -9.48 8.00
C LEU A 66 -2.65 -9.69 9.10
N SER A 67 -2.61 -8.96 10.23
CA SER A 67 -3.33 -9.29 11.47
C SER A 67 -4.80 -9.62 11.31
N GLY A 68 -5.51 -9.00 10.38
CA GLY A 68 -6.93 -9.24 10.13
C GLY A 68 -7.23 -10.23 9.00
N CYS A 69 -6.23 -10.57 8.17
CA CYS A 69 -6.44 -11.30 6.92
C CYS A 69 -7.26 -12.59 7.11
N ARG A 70 -6.82 -13.47 8.03
CA ARG A 70 -7.49 -14.75 8.24
C ARG A 70 -8.96 -14.57 8.64
N VAL A 71 -9.22 -13.80 9.69
CA VAL A 71 -10.57 -13.64 10.21
C VAL A 71 -11.47 -12.93 9.21
N PHE A 72 -10.95 -11.94 8.48
CA PHE A 72 -11.70 -11.22 7.47
C PHE A 72 -12.03 -12.13 6.27
N CYS A 73 -11.02 -12.82 5.72
CA CYS A 73 -11.22 -13.73 4.59
C CYS A 73 -12.18 -14.88 4.92
N ASP A 74 -12.04 -15.49 6.10
CA ASP A 74 -12.93 -16.59 6.52
C ASP A 74 -14.36 -16.10 6.79
N THR A 75 -14.52 -14.87 7.36
CA THR A 75 -15.85 -14.29 7.61
C THR A 75 -16.63 -14.03 6.31
N PHE A 76 -15.94 -13.50 5.30
CA PHE A 76 -16.56 -13.15 4.01
C PHE A 76 -16.40 -14.24 2.94
N GLN A 77 -15.79 -15.38 3.28
CA GLN A 77 -15.54 -16.51 2.36
C GLN A 77 -14.79 -16.10 1.09
N ILE A 78 -13.85 -15.16 1.24
CA ILE A 78 -13.02 -14.62 0.15
C ILE A 78 -11.59 -15.15 0.20
N PRO A 79 -10.89 -15.23 -0.93
CA PRO A 79 -9.50 -15.68 -0.97
C PRO A 79 -8.50 -14.61 -0.48
N LEU A 80 -7.40 -15.10 0.07
CA LEU A 80 -6.14 -14.38 0.22
C LEU A 80 -5.24 -14.72 -0.97
N TYR A 81 -4.64 -13.71 -1.58
CA TYR A 81 -3.57 -13.86 -2.57
C TYR A 81 -2.25 -13.43 -1.92
N ALA A 82 -1.23 -14.29 -1.96
CA ALA A 82 0.09 -14.04 -1.38
C ALA A 82 1.20 -14.60 -2.28
N ALA A 83 2.41 -14.05 -2.20
CA ALA A 83 3.57 -14.66 -2.85
C ALA A 83 3.81 -16.07 -2.26
N GLY A 84 4.26 -17.02 -3.09
CA GLY A 84 4.38 -18.42 -2.68
C GLY A 84 5.24 -18.61 -1.42
N GLN A 85 6.39 -17.92 -1.31
CA GLN A 85 7.23 -18.01 -0.12
C GLN A 85 6.57 -17.42 1.15
N VAL A 86 5.73 -16.38 0.99
CA VAL A 86 4.93 -15.82 2.09
C VAL A 86 3.88 -16.83 2.53
N ALA A 87 3.15 -17.45 1.59
CA ALA A 87 2.16 -18.48 1.88
C ALA A 87 2.79 -19.68 2.62
N ASP A 88 3.93 -20.17 2.15
CA ASP A 88 4.70 -21.24 2.79
C ASP A 88 5.13 -20.89 4.22
N ARG A 89 5.62 -19.66 4.44
CA ARG A 89 6.00 -19.19 5.78
C ARG A 89 4.79 -19.17 6.71
N LEU A 90 3.66 -18.63 6.25
CA LEU A 90 2.43 -18.51 7.03
C LEU A 90 1.81 -19.89 7.32
N ALA A 91 1.85 -20.84 6.38
CA ALA A 91 1.37 -22.21 6.56
C ALA A 91 2.08 -22.93 7.73
N ARG A 92 3.37 -22.65 7.93
CA ARG A 92 4.13 -23.18 9.06
C ARG A 92 3.70 -22.63 10.43
N GLN A 93 2.95 -21.55 10.44
CA GLN A 93 2.40 -20.91 11.65
C GLN A 93 0.91 -21.22 11.79
N GLU A 94 0.51 -22.47 11.87
CA GLU A 94 -0.82 -23.14 11.89
C GLU A 94 -2.11 -22.31 12.06
N LYS A 95 -2.02 -21.01 12.40
CA LYS A 95 -3.17 -20.12 12.69
C LYS A 95 -3.25 -18.89 11.79
N ALA A 96 -2.30 -18.71 10.88
CA ALA A 96 -2.14 -17.43 10.17
C ALA A 96 -2.90 -17.35 8.82
N LEU A 97 -3.17 -18.49 8.19
CA LEU A 97 -3.83 -18.52 6.87
C LEU A 97 -5.35 -18.68 6.94
N PRO A 98 -6.11 -18.02 6.05
CA PRO A 98 -7.53 -18.32 5.84
C PRO A 98 -7.71 -19.65 5.09
N ALA A 99 -8.96 -20.13 5.04
CA ALA A 99 -9.30 -21.38 4.37
C ALA A 99 -9.02 -21.41 2.86
N ARG A 100 -8.95 -20.23 2.22
CA ARG A 100 -8.72 -20.09 0.76
C ARG A 100 -7.53 -19.19 0.50
N VAL A 101 -6.43 -19.77 0.06
CA VAL A 101 -5.20 -19.06 -0.34
C VAL A 101 -4.89 -19.38 -1.79
N PHE A 102 -4.56 -18.35 -2.56
CA PHE A 102 -4.02 -18.46 -3.90
C PHE A 102 -2.61 -17.86 -3.91
N GLU A 103 -1.68 -18.62 -4.41
CA GLU A 103 -0.30 -18.19 -4.55
C GLU A 103 -0.07 -17.50 -5.89
N PHE A 104 0.80 -16.50 -5.89
CA PHE A 104 1.31 -15.88 -7.11
C PHE A 104 2.82 -15.79 -7.09
N GLU A 105 3.40 -15.70 -8.29
CA GLU A 105 4.83 -15.43 -8.48
C GLU A 105 5.05 -13.93 -8.67
N PRO A 106 5.93 -13.26 -7.90
CA PRO A 106 6.30 -11.87 -8.13
C PRO A 106 6.81 -11.65 -9.56
N GLY A 107 6.25 -10.67 -10.26
CA GLY A 107 6.54 -10.39 -11.67
C GLY A 107 5.54 -10.99 -12.67
N SER A 108 4.72 -11.96 -12.27
CA SER A 108 3.59 -12.46 -13.07
C SER A 108 2.40 -11.50 -13.01
N THR A 109 1.49 -11.61 -13.96
CA THR A 109 0.24 -10.84 -13.96
C THR A 109 -0.94 -11.80 -13.96
N PHE A 110 -1.95 -11.54 -13.12
CA PHE A 110 -3.12 -12.40 -12.98
C PHE A 110 -4.40 -11.59 -12.74
N PRO A 111 -5.58 -12.11 -13.14
CA PRO A 111 -6.85 -11.43 -12.94
C PRO A 111 -7.47 -11.76 -11.58
N VAL A 112 -8.06 -10.74 -10.92
CA VAL A 112 -8.89 -10.90 -9.71
C VAL A 112 -10.10 -9.97 -9.82
N ALA A 113 -11.31 -10.49 -9.79
CA ALA A 113 -12.56 -9.71 -9.77
C ALA A 113 -12.61 -8.60 -10.85
N GLY A 114 -12.08 -8.88 -12.05
CA GLY A 114 -12.04 -7.94 -13.16
C GLY A 114 -10.93 -6.88 -13.10
N PHE A 115 -10.06 -6.96 -12.10
CA PHE A 115 -8.80 -6.22 -12.06
C PHE A 115 -7.66 -7.07 -12.61
N GLU A 116 -6.68 -6.43 -13.21
CA GLU A 116 -5.39 -7.02 -13.57
C GLU A 116 -4.38 -6.68 -12.48
N ILE A 117 -3.81 -7.69 -11.84
CA ILE A 117 -2.88 -7.57 -10.72
C ILE A 117 -1.48 -7.91 -11.19
N SER A 118 -0.55 -6.98 -11.07
CA SER A 118 0.85 -7.16 -11.42
C SER A 118 1.74 -6.92 -10.19
N PRO A 119 2.06 -7.97 -9.40
CA PRO A 119 3.00 -7.86 -8.29
C PRO A 119 4.43 -7.66 -8.80
N PHE A 120 5.21 -6.88 -8.07
CA PHE A 120 6.64 -6.70 -8.34
C PHE A 120 7.44 -6.70 -7.03
N PRO A 121 8.64 -7.32 -6.99
CA PRO A 121 9.44 -7.39 -5.77
C PRO A 121 9.92 -6.01 -5.34
N VAL A 122 9.87 -5.78 -4.02
CA VAL A 122 10.42 -4.59 -3.34
C VAL A 122 11.52 -4.97 -2.36
N GLN A 123 12.33 -4.00 -1.93
CA GLN A 123 13.39 -4.23 -0.95
C GLN A 123 12.87 -3.93 0.47
N HIS A 124 12.51 -4.97 1.20
CA HIS A 124 12.07 -4.89 2.59
C HIS A 124 12.55 -6.11 3.39
N ASP A 125 12.64 -6.01 4.71
CA ASP A 125 13.09 -7.08 5.60
C ASP A 125 11.97 -8.12 5.91
N ALA A 126 11.33 -8.58 4.87
CA ALA A 126 10.27 -9.58 4.87
C ALA A 126 10.60 -10.73 3.89
N VAL A 127 9.79 -11.78 3.90
CA VAL A 127 9.92 -12.88 2.95
C VAL A 127 9.18 -12.51 1.68
N ASP A 128 9.90 -12.41 0.57
CA ASP A 128 9.37 -12.14 -0.77
C ASP A 128 8.36 -10.97 -0.85
N PRO A 129 8.72 -9.78 -0.31
CA PRO A 129 7.82 -8.63 -0.24
C PRO A 129 7.55 -8.04 -1.62
N VAL A 130 6.30 -7.64 -1.87
CA VAL A 130 5.87 -7.10 -3.16
C VAL A 130 5.15 -5.75 -3.04
N GLY A 131 5.30 -4.93 -4.07
CA GLY A 131 4.35 -3.89 -4.43
C GLY A 131 3.42 -4.39 -5.53
N PHE A 132 2.38 -3.63 -5.83
CA PHE A 132 1.39 -3.97 -6.85
C PHE A 132 1.19 -2.85 -7.87
N VAL A 133 1.02 -3.21 -9.13
CA VAL A 133 0.27 -2.38 -10.08
C VAL A 133 -1.09 -3.05 -10.27
N ILE A 134 -2.15 -2.32 -9.97
CA ILE A 134 -3.54 -2.77 -10.10
C ILE A 134 -4.17 -1.98 -11.24
N ALA A 135 -4.63 -2.69 -12.26
CA ALA A 135 -5.22 -2.06 -13.43
C ALA A 135 -6.66 -2.52 -13.66
N ARG A 136 -7.46 -1.61 -14.20
CA ARG A 136 -8.78 -1.92 -14.75
C ARG A 136 -9.04 -1.01 -15.96
N GLY A 137 -9.25 -1.62 -17.14
CA GLY A 137 -9.27 -0.86 -18.39
C GLY A 137 -7.93 -0.16 -18.63
N SER A 138 -7.95 1.16 -18.80
CA SER A 138 -6.74 1.96 -19.00
C SER A 138 -6.16 2.54 -17.69
N ALA A 139 -6.94 2.54 -16.59
CA ALA A 139 -6.51 3.12 -15.32
C ALA A 139 -5.57 2.17 -14.55
N ARG A 140 -4.53 2.74 -13.92
CA ARG A 140 -3.47 2.01 -13.21
C ARG A 140 -3.15 2.68 -11.88
N ILE A 141 -3.18 1.89 -10.82
CA ILE A 141 -2.74 2.29 -9.47
C ILE A 141 -1.44 1.55 -9.16
N GLY A 142 -0.37 2.27 -8.91
CA GLY A 142 0.91 1.73 -8.45
C GLY A 142 1.03 1.87 -6.94
N MET A 143 1.38 0.79 -6.23
CA MET A 143 1.44 0.75 -4.76
C MET A 143 2.76 0.13 -4.29
N ALA A 144 3.47 0.84 -3.40
CA ALA A 144 4.63 0.33 -2.68
C ALA A 144 4.65 0.95 -1.28
N THR A 145 4.33 0.17 -0.26
CA THR A 145 4.03 0.64 1.10
C THR A 145 5.18 0.49 2.08
N ASP A 146 6.02 -0.52 1.88
CA ASP A 146 7.15 -0.86 2.75
C ASP A 146 8.36 -1.19 1.89
N LEU A 147 9.31 -0.28 1.86
CA LEU A 147 10.53 -0.46 1.09
C LEU A 147 11.64 0.47 1.56
N GLY A 148 12.84 -0.05 1.78
CA GLY A 148 14.01 0.75 2.13
C GLY A 148 14.61 1.49 0.93
N LYS A 149 14.37 0.98 -0.29
CA LYS A 149 14.90 1.55 -1.54
C LYS A 149 14.04 1.19 -2.74
N ILE A 150 13.84 2.15 -3.63
CA ILE A 150 13.19 1.88 -4.92
C ILE A 150 14.23 1.33 -5.90
N ASN A 151 14.12 0.05 -6.20
CA ASN A 151 14.96 -0.60 -7.21
C ASN A 151 14.49 -0.25 -8.65
N ALA A 152 15.30 -0.61 -9.66
CA ALA A 152 15.01 -0.29 -11.06
C ALA A 152 13.68 -0.90 -11.55
N LEU A 153 13.33 -2.11 -11.09
CA LEU A 153 12.09 -2.78 -11.46
C LEU A 153 10.86 -2.09 -10.86
N ALA A 154 10.88 -1.80 -9.54
CA ALA A 154 9.82 -1.06 -8.87
C ALA A 154 9.60 0.30 -9.54
N ARG A 155 10.69 1.02 -9.86
CA ARG A 155 10.66 2.29 -10.60
C ARG A 155 9.97 2.15 -11.96
N ALA A 156 10.34 1.14 -12.75
CA ALA A 156 9.75 0.90 -14.06
C ALA A 156 8.25 0.55 -13.96
N ARG A 157 7.84 -0.21 -12.94
CA ARG A 157 6.44 -0.59 -12.71
C ARG A 157 5.57 0.57 -12.23
N LEU A 158 6.08 1.39 -11.33
CA LEU A 158 5.35 2.52 -10.73
C LEU A 158 5.29 3.75 -11.65
N LYS A 159 6.26 3.89 -12.56
CA LYS A 159 6.36 5.07 -13.43
C LYS A 159 5.08 5.29 -14.23
N ASN A 160 4.61 6.56 -14.21
CA ASN A 160 3.46 7.02 -15.00
C ASN A 160 2.15 6.22 -14.73
N CYS A 161 1.96 5.72 -13.50
CA CYS A 161 0.65 5.26 -13.05
C CYS A 161 -0.29 6.46 -12.84
N ASP A 162 -1.60 6.24 -12.99
CA ASP A 162 -2.62 7.28 -12.80
C ASP A 162 -2.72 7.69 -11.33
N ALA A 163 -2.52 6.74 -10.41
CA ALA A 163 -2.31 7.02 -8.99
C ALA A 163 -1.08 6.28 -8.46
N LEU A 164 -0.38 6.92 -7.52
CA LEU A 164 0.77 6.38 -6.81
C LEU A 164 0.48 6.31 -5.31
N VAL A 165 0.64 5.14 -4.71
CA VAL A 165 0.68 4.95 -3.25
C VAL A 165 2.11 4.62 -2.88
N LEU A 166 2.78 5.53 -2.17
CA LEU A 166 4.20 5.41 -1.91
C LEU A 166 4.50 5.68 -0.43
N GLU A 167 5.38 4.88 0.13
CA GLU A 167 5.88 5.10 1.49
C GLU A 167 6.60 6.44 1.64
N SER A 168 6.39 7.11 2.80
CA SER A 168 7.17 8.23 3.31
C SER A 168 7.22 8.11 4.84
N ASN A 169 8.06 7.18 5.32
CA ASN A 169 7.96 6.68 6.68
C ASN A 169 8.52 7.64 7.72
N TYR A 170 9.73 8.14 7.55
CA TYR A 170 10.40 8.90 8.59
C TYR A 170 11.15 10.14 8.06
N ASP A 171 11.31 11.12 8.93
CA ASP A 171 12.31 12.18 8.78
C ASP A 171 13.63 11.71 9.39
N LEU A 172 14.73 11.84 8.65
CA LEU A 172 16.04 11.35 9.07
C LEU A 172 16.51 12.02 10.37
N THR A 173 16.27 13.32 10.52
CA THR A 173 16.67 14.08 11.72
C THR A 173 15.86 13.61 12.94
N MET A 174 14.54 13.43 12.78
CA MET A 174 13.69 12.92 13.86
C MET A 174 14.10 11.50 14.24
N LEU A 175 14.38 10.61 13.26
CA LEU A 175 14.84 9.25 13.54
C LEU A 175 16.16 9.25 14.33
N MET A 176 17.15 10.04 13.90
CA MET A 176 18.46 10.10 14.57
C MET A 176 18.36 10.66 15.99
N ASN A 177 17.46 11.61 16.24
CA ASN A 177 17.23 12.20 17.56
C ASN A 177 16.24 11.42 18.43
N SER A 178 15.55 10.40 17.92
CA SER A 178 14.59 9.60 18.69
C SER A 178 15.28 8.80 19.81
N GLN A 179 14.50 8.29 20.77
CA GLN A 179 14.97 7.42 21.83
C GLN A 179 15.18 5.95 21.39
N ARG A 180 14.98 5.65 20.11
CA ARG A 180 15.16 4.29 19.57
C ARG A 180 16.62 3.84 19.67
N ARG A 181 16.81 2.55 19.96
CA ARG A 181 18.16 1.95 19.99
C ARG A 181 18.84 2.08 18.64
N LEU A 182 20.16 2.28 18.63
CA LEU A 182 20.96 2.49 17.41
C LEU A 182 20.76 1.36 16.38
N GLN A 183 20.64 0.11 16.84
CA GLN A 183 20.40 -1.03 15.97
C GLN A 183 19.07 -0.89 15.20
N LEU A 184 17.99 -0.43 15.88
CA LEU A 184 16.70 -0.20 15.25
C LEU A 184 16.76 0.98 14.27
N LYS A 185 17.44 2.07 14.61
CA LYS A 185 17.65 3.20 13.69
C LYS A 185 18.39 2.75 12.42
N ARG A 186 19.42 1.92 12.54
CA ARG A 186 20.15 1.35 11.39
C ARG A 186 19.27 0.44 10.54
N ARG A 187 18.40 -0.38 11.16
CA ARG A 187 17.44 -1.22 10.46
C ARG A 187 16.46 -0.36 9.67
N ILE A 188 15.85 0.65 10.29
CA ILE A 188 14.88 1.54 9.65
C ILE A 188 15.52 2.29 8.47
N ASN A 189 16.72 2.85 8.64
CA ASN A 189 17.44 3.62 7.61
C ASN A 189 18.24 2.73 6.64
N GLY A 190 18.08 1.42 6.69
CA GLY A 190 18.79 0.47 5.81
C GLY A 190 18.08 0.26 4.46
N GLU A 191 18.78 -0.37 3.51
CA GLU A 191 18.24 -0.68 2.17
C GLU A 191 17.00 -1.59 2.20
N PHE A 192 16.81 -2.36 3.28
CA PHE A 192 15.66 -3.22 3.54
C PHE A 192 14.75 -2.67 4.66
N GLY A 193 14.93 -1.42 5.07
CA GLY A 193 14.11 -0.74 6.06
C GLY A 193 12.93 -0.04 5.42
N HIS A 194 12.89 1.29 5.57
CA HIS A 194 11.81 2.14 5.08
C HIS A 194 12.35 3.36 4.32
N LEU A 195 11.55 3.99 3.47
CA LEU A 195 11.90 5.23 2.80
C LEU A 195 11.80 6.42 3.76
N ASP A 196 12.83 7.24 3.81
CA ASP A 196 12.73 8.56 4.39
C ASP A 196 11.99 9.54 3.47
N ASN A 197 11.59 10.69 4.02
CA ASN A 197 10.84 11.70 3.26
C ASN A 197 11.61 12.21 2.03
N ARG A 198 12.94 12.31 2.07
CA ARG A 198 13.77 12.78 0.95
C ARG A 198 13.88 11.73 -0.14
N ALA A 199 14.03 10.46 0.24
CA ALA A 199 14.06 9.34 -0.70
C ALA A 199 12.69 9.19 -1.40
N ALA A 200 11.58 9.34 -0.65
CA ALA A 200 10.24 9.36 -1.19
C ALA A 200 10.04 10.53 -2.18
N ALA A 201 10.49 11.74 -1.83
CA ALA A 201 10.43 12.90 -2.71
C ALA A 201 11.23 12.69 -4.01
N ALA A 202 12.47 12.21 -3.91
CA ALA A 202 13.30 11.91 -5.08
C ALA A 202 12.65 10.86 -5.98
N ALA A 203 12.02 9.85 -5.38
CA ALA A 203 11.28 8.85 -6.12
C ALA A 203 10.06 9.44 -6.85
N LEU A 204 9.27 10.28 -6.18
CA LEU A 204 8.11 10.93 -6.81
C LEU A 204 8.52 11.77 -8.02
N GLU A 205 9.65 12.49 -7.96
CA GLU A 205 10.16 13.27 -9.10
C GLU A 205 10.39 12.43 -10.35
N GLU A 206 10.75 11.15 -10.18
CA GLU A 206 11.01 10.23 -11.28
C GLU A 206 9.76 9.44 -11.72
N LEU A 207 8.84 9.16 -10.77
CA LEU A 207 7.67 8.31 -10.99
C LEU A 207 6.49 9.07 -11.59
N ILE A 208 6.31 10.34 -11.20
CA ILE A 208 5.24 11.18 -11.71
C ILE A 208 5.43 11.42 -13.21
N GLY A 209 4.40 11.10 -13.97
CA GLY A 209 4.35 11.31 -15.42
C GLY A 209 3.05 12.02 -15.84
N ASP A 210 2.82 12.14 -17.14
CA ASP A 210 1.67 12.87 -17.70
C ASP A 210 0.32 12.27 -17.28
N ARG A 211 0.29 10.97 -17.04
CA ARG A 211 -0.93 10.26 -16.60
C ARG A 211 -1.25 10.44 -15.13
N THR A 212 -0.25 10.75 -14.30
CA THR A 212 -0.44 10.78 -12.83
C THR A 212 -1.43 11.87 -12.45
N ARG A 213 -2.46 11.49 -11.68
CA ARG A 213 -3.54 12.35 -11.19
C ARG A 213 -3.62 12.40 -9.67
N ALA A 214 -3.07 11.39 -9.00
CA ALA A 214 -3.10 11.32 -7.55
C ALA A 214 -1.81 10.71 -6.99
N VAL A 215 -1.40 11.20 -5.82
CA VAL A 215 -0.32 10.65 -4.99
C VAL A 215 -0.86 10.53 -3.57
N VAL A 216 -0.72 9.34 -2.98
CA VAL A 216 -1.02 9.08 -1.57
C VAL A 216 0.27 8.66 -0.89
N LEU A 217 0.76 9.49 0.03
CA LEU A 217 1.90 9.14 0.86
C LEU A 217 1.41 8.35 2.06
N VAL A 218 2.10 7.25 2.37
CA VAL A 218 1.62 6.23 3.30
C VAL A 218 2.69 5.79 4.29
N HIS A 219 2.30 4.97 5.25
CA HIS A 219 3.16 4.32 6.25
C HIS A 219 4.00 5.31 7.07
N VAL A 220 3.37 6.41 7.50
CA VAL A 220 4.02 7.49 8.26
C VAL A 220 4.31 7.04 9.68
N SER A 221 5.55 7.14 10.12
CA SER A 221 5.95 6.82 11.49
C SER A 221 5.34 7.80 12.49
N SER A 222 4.65 7.30 13.49
CA SER A 222 4.06 8.13 14.55
C SER A 222 5.08 8.77 15.49
N GLU A 223 6.33 8.26 15.52
CA GLU A 223 7.40 8.72 16.42
C GLU A 223 8.46 9.53 15.68
N CYS A 224 8.76 9.17 14.44
CA CYS A 224 9.89 9.73 13.69
C CYS A 224 9.44 10.55 12.47
N ASN A 225 8.17 10.99 12.42
CA ASN A 225 7.62 11.81 11.35
C ASN A 225 6.39 12.60 11.82
N THR A 226 5.90 13.49 10.95
CA THR A 226 4.60 14.14 11.09
C THR A 226 3.88 14.16 9.75
N TYR A 227 2.55 14.11 9.77
CA TYR A 227 1.75 14.18 8.55
C TYR A 227 1.97 15.48 7.77
N ASP A 228 2.17 16.60 8.50
CA ASP A 228 2.43 17.90 7.87
C ASP A 228 3.78 17.94 7.17
N LEU A 229 4.83 17.34 7.78
CA LEU A 229 6.15 17.26 7.15
C LEU A 229 6.12 16.43 5.87
N VAL A 230 5.44 15.27 5.91
CA VAL A 230 5.23 14.42 4.74
C VAL A 230 4.44 15.17 3.65
N LYS A 231 3.34 15.84 4.02
CA LYS A 231 2.52 16.63 3.08
C LYS A 231 3.33 17.74 2.42
N ASN A 232 4.08 18.52 3.22
CA ASN A 232 4.91 19.61 2.72
C ASN A 232 5.98 19.10 1.75
N THR A 233 6.68 18.01 2.11
CA THR A 233 7.69 17.39 1.23
C THR A 233 7.08 16.97 -0.12
N GLY A 234 5.90 16.36 -0.11
CA GLY A 234 5.21 16.00 -1.35
C GLY A 234 4.76 17.23 -2.16
N MET A 235 4.28 18.28 -1.49
CA MET A 235 3.89 19.55 -2.16
C MET A 235 5.09 20.24 -2.83
N GLU A 236 6.27 20.23 -2.20
CA GLU A 236 7.50 20.77 -2.80
C GLU A 236 7.86 20.05 -4.11
N VAL A 237 7.69 18.71 -4.14
CA VAL A 237 7.88 17.93 -5.37
C VAL A 237 6.91 18.37 -6.46
N LEU A 238 5.60 18.46 -6.16
CA LEU A 238 4.59 18.88 -7.12
C LEU A 238 4.84 20.30 -7.65
N GLN A 239 5.24 21.21 -6.78
CA GLN A 239 5.63 22.57 -7.15
C GLN A 239 6.85 22.58 -8.10
N LYS A 240 7.89 21.83 -7.78
CA LYS A 240 9.10 21.68 -8.61
C LYS A 240 8.77 21.13 -9.99
N LEU A 241 7.87 20.13 -10.05
CA LEU A 241 7.42 19.53 -11.31
C LEU A 241 6.34 20.37 -12.04
N ARG A 242 5.85 21.46 -11.42
CA ARG A 242 4.73 22.27 -11.91
C ARG A 242 3.43 21.49 -12.14
N ARG A 243 3.20 20.47 -11.29
CA ARG A 243 2.05 19.55 -11.35
C ARG A 243 1.03 19.88 -10.25
N HIS A 244 0.43 21.06 -10.33
CA HIS A 244 -0.62 21.53 -9.41
C HIS A 244 -1.98 20.85 -9.64
N ASP A 245 -2.10 20.07 -10.69
CA ASP A 245 -3.26 19.26 -11.08
C ASP A 245 -3.34 17.92 -10.34
N ILE A 246 -2.27 17.50 -9.65
CA ILE A 246 -2.22 16.23 -8.92
C ILE A 246 -2.81 16.38 -7.52
N LEU A 247 -3.77 15.49 -7.18
CA LEU A 247 -4.24 15.32 -5.81
C LEU A 247 -3.12 14.73 -4.97
N LEU A 248 -2.72 15.41 -3.89
CA LEU A 248 -1.76 14.89 -2.92
C LEU A 248 -2.44 14.68 -1.57
N GLU A 249 -2.43 13.43 -1.09
CA GLU A 249 -2.95 13.08 0.23
C GLU A 249 -1.91 12.31 1.05
N VAL A 250 -2.08 12.32 2.37
CA VAL A 250 -1.28 11.54 3.32
C VAL A 250 -2.21 10.65 4.12
N ALA A 251 -2.05 9.34 3.97
CA ALA A 251 -2.88 8.38 4.70
C ALA A 251 -2.53 8.39 6.20
N ARG A 252 -3.57 8.35 7.02
CA ARG A 252 -3.46 8.36 8.47
C ARG A 252 -3.70 6.97 9.06
N GLN A 253 -3.13 6.72 10.25
CA GLN A 253 -3.28 5.45 10.94
C GLN A 253 -4.71 5.20 11.43
N HIS A 254 -5.39 6.24 11.90
CA HIS A 254 -6.60 6.09 12.72
C HIS A 254 -7.91 6.44 11.99
N GLU A 255 -7.83 6.96 10.78
CA GLU A 255 -8.99 7.37 10.00
C GLU A 255 -8.79 7.04 8.52
N PRO A 256 -9.84 6.59 7.81
CA PRO A 256 -9.80 6.43 6.36
C PRO A 256 -9.66 7.78 5.64
N LEU A 257 -8.97 7.79 4.51
CA LEU A 257 -9.05 8.89 3.55
C LEU A 257 -10.34 8.79 2.74
N SER A 258 -10.82 9.95 2.28
CA SER A 258 -11.89 9.99 1.27
C SER A 258 -11.46 9.25 0.01
N SER A 259 -12.37 8.47 -0.57
CA SER A 259 -12.12 7.80 -1.85
C SER A 259 -11.91 8.83 -2.96
N PHE A 260 -10.96 8.60 -3.83
CA PHE A 260 -10.80 9.36 -5.06
C PHE A 260 -10.89 8.44 -6.28
N SER A 261 -11.39 8.99 -7.39
CA SER A 261 -11.66 8.23 -8.61
C SER A 261 -10.64 8.50 -9.70
N LEU A 262 -10.39 7.47 -10.49
CA LEU A 262 -9.64 7.51 -11.74
C LEU A 262 -10.56 7.04 -12.86
N ILE A 263 -10.54 7.72 -14.01
CA ILE A 263 -11.34 7.32 -15.17
C ILE A 263 -10.63 6.15 -15.87
N CYS A 264 -11.34 5.04 -16.07
CA CYS A 264 -10.84 3.83 -16.74
C CYS A 264 -10.91 3.95 -18.27
#